data_457d0960b60ad3e6a61beacffd518b07
#
_entry.id   457d0960b60ad3e6a61beacffd518b07
#
_cell.length_a   1.000
_cell.length_b   1.000
_cell.length_c   1.000
_cell.angle_alpha   90.00
_cell.angle_beta   90.00
_cell.angle_gamma   90.00
#
_symmetry.space_group_name_H-M   'P 1'
#
loop_
_entity.id
_entity.type
_entity.pdbx_description
1 polymer ?
#
loop_
_entity_poly.entity_id
_entity_poly.type
_entity_poly.pdbx_seq_one_letter_code
_entity_poly.pdbx_strand_id
1 'polypeptide(L)'
;MGRISKNDLILKYQKEFNAHFKTEKFVTSLAPGWINIIGEHTDYNLGLAMPIAIDRWICSIVSVREDDNVHIYSYNFNEKIYININNLDDEGINWKKYVFGCIKTFIDKYNINK
;
A
#
# COMPACT_ATOMS: atom_id res chain seq x y z
N MET A 1 -15.24 -15.90 16.27
CA MET A 1 -14.15 -15.57 15.32
C MET A 1 -13.04 -14.89 16.09
N GLY A 2 -11.93 -15.60 16.31
CA GLY A 2 -10.84 -15.10 17.14
C GLY A 2 -10.22 -13.84 16.52
N ARG A 3 -9.96 -12.83 17.36
CA ARG A 3 -9.27 -11.60 16.97
C ARG A 3 -7.81 -11.95 16.66
N ILE A 4 -7.40 -11.85 15.42
CA ILE A 4 -5.99 -12.06 15.04
C ILE A 4 -5.20 -10.89 15.63
N SER A 5 -4.14 -11.17 16.40
CA SER A 5 -3.30 -10.11 16.93
C SER A 5 -2.54 -9.40 15.80
N LYS A 6 -2.17 -8.14 16.00
CA LYS A 6 -1.36 -7.40 15.02
C LYS A 6 -0.05 -8.12 14.69
N ASN A 7 0.58 -8.72 15.70
CA ASN A 7 1.84 -9.45 15.52
C ASN A 7 1.64 -10.70 14.67
N ASP A 8 0.56 -11.45 14.89
CA ASP A 8 0.27 -12.64 14.07
C ASP A 8 -0.05 -12.26 12.62
N LEU A 9 -0.74 -11.13 12.42
CA LEU A 9 -1.00 -10.59 11.10
C LEU A 9 0.31 -10.26 10.37
N ILE A 10 1.21 -9.53 11.02
CA ILE A 10 2.51 -9.16 10.48
C ILE A 10 3.31 -10.41 10.12
N LEU A 11 3.45 -11.34 11.06
CA LEU A 11 4.23 -12.58 10.83
C LEU A 11 3.67 -13.41 9.67
N LYS A 12 2.34 -13.50 9.57
CA LYS A 12 1.68 -14.19 8.45
C LYS A 12 2.09 -13.57 7.12
N TYR A 13 1.95 -12.26 6.97
CA TYR A 13 2.23 -11.60 5.70
C TYR A 13 3.71 -11.49 5.38
N GLN A 14 4.59 -11.46 6.37
CA GLN A 14 6.03 -11.55 6.14
C GLN A 14 6.43 -12.91 5.55
N LYS A 15 5.82 -14.00 6.00
CA LYS A 15 6.02 -15.33 5.41
C LYS A 15 5.53 -15.39 3.96
N GLU A 16 4.36 -14.83 3.68
CA GLU A 16 3.80 -14.76 2.33
C GLU A 16 4.70 -13.90 1.41
N PHE A 17 5.18 -12.77 1.90
CA PHE A 17 6.10 -11.91 1.16
C PHE A 17 7.38 -12.65 0.77
N ASN A 18 8.01 -13.34 1.73
CA ASN A 18 9.21 -14.14 1.46
C ASN A 18 8.93 -15.25 0.46
N ALA A 19 7.79 -15.93 0.55
CA ALA A 19 7.40 -16.97 -0.39
C ALA A 19 7.27 -16.45 -1.84
N HIS A 20 6.75 -15.22 -2.02
CA HIS A 20 6.56 -14.61 -3.34
C HIS A 20 7.83 -13.97 -3.90
N PHE A 21 8.59 -13.27 -3.08
CA PHE A 21 9.72 -12.42 -3.52
C PHE A 21 11.09 -12.97 -3.15
N LYS A 22 11.15 -14.05 -2.36
CA LYS A 22 12.39 -14.75 -1.98
C LYS A 22 13.45 -13.82 -1.39
N THR A 23 13.05 -12.89 -0.54
CA THR A 23 13.95 -11.96 0.14
C THR A 23 13.59 -11.82 1.62
N GLU A 24 14.62 -11.77 2.46
CA GLU A 24 14.48 -11.54 3.89
C GLU A 24 14.76 -10.08 4.29
N LYS A 25 15.21 -9.25 3.33
CA LYS A 25 15.47 -7.83 3.54
C LYS A 25 14.24 -7.03 3.14
N PHE A 26 13.41 -6.67 4.10
CA PHE A 26 12.19 -5.89 3.86
C PHE A 26 11.86 -4.97 5.03
N VAL A 27 11.05 -3.99 4.76
CA VAL A 27 10.43 -3.11 5.76
C VAL A 27 8.94 -3.40 5.79
N THR A 28 8.37 -3.49 6.98
CA THR A 28 6.93 -3.69 7.18
C THR A 28 6.28 -2.43 7.74
N SER A 29 5.19 -2.02 7.13
CA SER A 29 4.34 -0.93 7.59
C SER A 29 2.93 -1.43 7.84
N LEU A 30 2.32 -0.94 8.90
CA LEU A 30 0.95 -1.27 9.29
C LEU A 30 0.17 0.01 9.53
N ALA A 31 -0.94 0.20 8.83
CA ALA A 31 -1.82 1.35 8.99
C ALA A 31 -3.25 0.90 9.25
N PRO A 32 -3.97 1.54 10.19
CA PRO A 32 -5.39 1.26 10.41
C PRO A 32 -6.22 1.82 9.25
N GLY A 33 -7.33 1.16 8.97
CA GLY A 33 -8.41 1.78 8.22
C GLY A 33 -9.09 2.87 9.03
N TRP A 34 -9.88 3.70 8.39
CA TRP A 34 -10.65 4.75 9.04
C TRP A 34 -12.01 4.93 8.37
N ILE A 35 -12.92 5.50 9.11
CA ILE A 35 -14.23 5.94 8.61
C ILE A 35 -14.48 7.38 9.04
N ASN A 36 -15.19 8.14 8.22
CA ASN A 36 -15.70 9.44 8.64
C ASN A 36 -16.97 9.26 9.47
N ILE A 37 -16.97 9.82 10.68
CA ILE A 37 -18.20 9.95 11.46
C ILE A 37 -19.07 11.04 10.82
N ILE A 38 -18.41 12.13 10.38
CA ILE A 38 -19.05 13.24 9.68
C ILE A 38 -18.02 13.88 8.75
N GLY A 39 -18.48 14.48 7.66
CA GLY A 39 -17.63 15.25 6.75
C GLY A 39 -17.15 14.43 5.57
N GLU A 40 -17.99 13.58 4.99
CA GLU A 40 -17.66 12.95 3.71
C GLU A 40 -17.63 13.98 2.58
N HIS A 41 -16.63 13.86 1.69
CA HIS A 41 -16.40 14.78 0.56
C HIS A 41 -16.14 16.24 0.94
N THR A 42 -15.78 16.52 2.18
CA THR A 42 -15.55 17.89 2.67
C THR A 42 -14.07 18.23 2.80
N ASP A 43 -13.21 17.27 3.04
CA ASP A 43 -11.77 17.43 3.23
C ASP A 43 -11.09 18.09 2.01
N TYR A 44 -11.38 17.63 0.79
CA TYR A 44 -10.85 18.25 -0.43
C TYR A 44 -11.61 19.51 -0.89
N ASN A 45 -12.72 19.85 -0.20
CA ASN A 45 -13.49 21.08 -0.40
C ASN A 45 -13.27 22.12 0.71
N LEU A 46 -12.13 22.05 1.42
CA LEU A 46 -11.78 22.94 2.54
C LEU A 46 -12.75 22.87 3.72
N GLY A 47 -13.53 21.82 3.81
CA GLY A 47 -14.43 21.55 4.92
C GLY A 47 -13.79 20.73 6.03
N LEU A 48 -14.47 20.62 7.14
CA LEU A 48 -14.04 19.82 8.27
C LEU A 48 -14.50 18.36 8.13
N ALA A 49 -13.64 17.44 8.51
CA ALA A 49 -13.94 16.02 8.60
C ALA A 49 -13.55 15.49 9.98
N MET A 50 -14.28 14.49 10.47
CA MET A 50 -13.97 13.80 11.73
C MET A 50 -13.79 12.31 11.46
N PRO A 51 -12.57 11.88 11.06
CA PRO A 51 -12.27 10.48 10.87
C PRO A 51 -11.98 9.78 12.19
N ILE A 52 -12.33 8.51 12.26
CA ILE A 52 -11.98 7.61 13.37
C ILE A 52 -11.31 6.37 12.82
N ALA A 53 -10.23 5.95 13.46
CA ALA A 53 -9.56 4.70 13.11
C ALA A 53 -10.41 3.49 13.49
N ILE A 54 -10.42 2.49 12.64
CA ILE A 54 -11.12 1.22 12.86
C ILE A 54 -10.13 0.06 13.01
N ASP A 55 -10.58 -1.02 13.63
CA ASP A 55 -9.79 -2.23 13.82
C ASP A 55 -9.74 -3.10 12.52
N ARG A 56 -9.32 -2.47 11.45
CA ARG A 56 -9.00 -3.07 10.17
C ARG A 56 -7.67 -2.50 9.72
N TRP A 57 -6.80 -3.35 9.21
CA TRP A 57 -5.41 -2.98 8.98
C TRP A 57 -4.98 -3.24 7.55
N ILE A 58 -4.22 -2.32 7.00
CA ILE A 58 -3.45 -2.53 5.78
C ILE A 58 -2.01 -2.81 6.19
N CYS A 59 -1.49 -3.93 5.75
CA CYS A 59 -0.09 -4.32 5.93
C CYS A 59 0.62 -4.19 4.60
N SER A 60 1.64 -3.36 4.55
CA SER A 60 2.53 -3.21 3.39
C SER A 60 3.92 -3.69 3.74
N ILE A 61 4.48 -4.53 2.89
CA ILE A 61 5.84 -5.05 3.03
C ILE A 61 6.60 -4.70 1.76
N VAL A 62 7.74 -4.07 1.91
CA VAL A 62 8.53 -3.53 0.80
C VAL A 62 9.98 -3.95 0.93
N SER A 63 10.56 -4.37 -0.17
CA SER A 63 12.00 -4.58 -0.31
C SER A 63 12.57 -3.76 -1.47
N VAL A 64 13.83 -3.40 -1.36
CA VAL A 64 14.54 -2.68 -2.39
C VAL A 64 14.86 -3.60 -3.56
N ARG A 65 14.79 -3.08 -4.78
CA ARG A 65 15.24 -3.68 -6.02
C ARG A 65 16.36 -2.84 -6.62
N GLU A 66 17.17 -3.45 -7.46
CA GLU A 66 18.28 -2.78 -8.17
C GLU A 66 17.90 -2.35 -9.60
N ASP A 67 16.64 -2.60 -10.01
CA ASP A 67 16.11 -2.25 -11.32
C ASP A 67 14.98 -1.21 -11.21
N ASP A 68 14.55 -0.67 -12.35
CA ASP A 68 13.47 0.32 -12.44
C ASP A 68 12.07 -0.30 -12.40
N ASN A 69 11.93 -1.54 -11.95
CA ASN A 69 10.65 -2.23 -11.89
C ASN A 69 10.12 -2.33 -10.48
N VAL A 70 8.83 -2.12 -10.33
CA VAL A 70 8.08 -2.36 -9.10
C VAL A 70 7.20 -3.59 -9.30
N HIS A 71 7.44 -4.61 -8.50
CA HIS A 71 6.64 -5.82 -8.49
C HIS A 71 5.73 -5.78 -7.27
N ILE A 72 4.44 -5.86 -7.47
CA ILE A 72 3.44 -5.78 -6.40
C ILE A 72 2.58 -7.04 -6.41
N TYR A 73 2.35 -7.57 -5.23
CA TYR A 73 1.40 -8.65 -5.01
C TYR A 73 0.34 -8.22 -4.00
N SER A 74 -0.91 -8.27 -4.39
CA SER A 74 -2.03 -8.09 -3.47
C SER A 74 -2.53 -9.42 -2.96
N TYR A 75 -2.35 -9.67 -1.68
CA TYR A 75 -2.81 -10.89 -1.03
C TYR A 75 -4.35 -11.04 -1.08
N ASN A 76 -5.06 -9.93 -0.86
CA ASN A 76 -6.53 -9.95 -0.82
C ASN A 76 -7.17 -10.23 -2.19
N PHE A 77 -6.56 -9.72 -3.25
CA PHE A 77 -7.06 -9.92 -4.62
C PHE A 77 -6.39 -11.08 -5.33
N ASN A 78 -5.33 -11.66 -4.73
CA ASN A 78 -4.50 -12.70 -5.34
C ASN A 78 -4.00 -12.28 -6.75
N GLU A 79 -3.61 -11.02 -6.88
CA GLU A 79 -3.17 -10.42 -8.14
C GLU A 79 -1.73 -9.94 -8.04
N LYS A 80 -0.99 -10.11 -9.13
CA LYS A 80 0.35 -9.54 -9.33
C LYS A 80 0.30 -8.44 -10.37
N ILE A 81 1.02 -7.36 -10.12
CA ILE A 81 1.26 -6.29 -11.10
C ILE A 81 2.74 -5.97 -11.17
N TYR A 82 3.14 -5.57 -12.36
CA TYR A 82 4.49 -5.18 -12.69
C TYR A 82 4.44 -3.78 -13.29
N ILE A 83 5.21 -2.86 -12.74
CA ILE A 83 5.24 -1.46 -13.15
C ILE A 83 6.68 -1.10 -13.43
N ASN A 84 6.93 -0.37 -14.52
CA ASN A 84 8.20 0.30 -14.71
C ASN A 84 8.06 1.76 -14.25
N ILE A 85 8.96 2.23 -13.37
CA ILE A 85 8.90 3.59 -12.81
C ILE A 85 9.08 4.68 -13.88
N ASN A 86 9.63 4.31 -15.03
CA ASN A 86 9.81 5.19 -16.17
C ASN A 86 8.56 5.35 -17.04
N ASN A 87 7.56 4.49 -16.84
CA ASN A 87 6.31 4.48 -17.60
C ASN A 87 5.13 4.29 -16.64
N LEU A 88 4.82 5.33 -15.89
CA LEU A 88 3.73 5.37 -14.91
C LEU A 88 2.39 5.86 -15.49
N ASP A 89 2.29 5.93 -16.83
CA ASP A 89 1.10 6.46 -17.51
C ASP A 89 -0.09 5.49 -17.52
N ASP A 90 0.11 4.25 -17.15
CA ASP A 90 -0.97 3.29 -16.98
C ASP A 90 -1.68 3.54 -15.64
N GLU A 91 -2.77 4.28 -15.71
CA GLU A 91 -3.56 4.67 -14.54
C GLU A 91 -4.23 3.50 -13.81
N GLY A 92 -3.94 2.26 -14.17
CA GLY A 92 -4.48 1.08 -13.51
C GLY A 92 -5.99 1.14 -13.23
N ILE A 93 -6.61 0.01 -12.97
CA ILE A 93 -8.04 -0.08 -12.61
C ILE A 93 -8.17 -0.50 -11.14
N ASN A 94 -9.23 -0.04 -10.47
CA ASN A 94 -9.55 -0.43 -9.08
C ASN A 94 -8.45 -0.06 -8.06
N TRP A 95 -8.08 -1.00 -7.18
CA TRP A 95 -7.08 -0.81 -6.13
C TRP A 95 -5.69 -0.41 -6.67
N LYS A 96 -5.40 -0.76 -7.91
CA LYS A 96 -4.13 -0.44 -8.58
C LYS A 96 -3.91 1.06 -8.70
N LYS A 97 -4.96 1.84 -8.95
CA LYS A 97 -4.89 3.32 -9.01
C LYS A 97 -4.30 3.94 -7.75
N TYR A 98 -4.66 3.43 -6.59
CA TYR A 98 -4.15 3.95 -5.32
C TYR A 98 -2.66 3.72 -5.18
N VAL A 99 -2.19 2.54 -5.56
CA VAL A 99 -0.77 2.20 -5.50
C VAL A 99 0.03 3.03 -6.50
N PHE A 100 -0.45 3.14 -7.75
CA PHE A 100 0.17 3.99 -8.78
C PHE A 100 0.23 5.45 -8.34
N GLY A 101 -0.86 5.98 -7.83
CA GLY A 101 -0.93 7.36 -7.33
C GLY A 101 0.07 7.62 -6.20
N CYS A 102 0.20 6.70 -5.25
CA CYS A 102 1.19 6.81 -4.18
C CYS A 102 2.62 6.83 -4.72
N ILE A 103 2.97 5.90 -5.63
CA ILE A 103 4.31 5.81 -6.21
C ILE A 103 4.62 7.08 -7.01
N LYS A 104 3.72 7.52 -7.88
CA LYS A 104 3.88 8.73 -8.70
C LYS A 104 4.07 9.97 -7.83
N THR A 105 3.19 10.17 -6.86
CA THR A 105 3.28 11.32 -5.94
C THR A 105 4.57 11.30 -5.15
N PHE A 106 5.05 10.13 -4.75
CA PHE A 106 6.31 10.01 -4.01
C PHE A 106 7.51 10.38 -4.90
N ILE A 107 7.56 9.88 -6.12
CA ILE A 107 8.63 10.20 -7.08
C ILE A 107 8.64 11.70 -7.38
N ASP A 108 7.49 12.30 -7.69
CA ASP A 108 7.35 13.71 -8.01
C ASP A 108 7.75 14.60 -6.82
N LYS A 109 7.30 14.25 -5.61
CA LYS A 109 7.55 15.06 -4.40
C LYS A 109 9.01 15.07 -3.99
N TYR A 110 9.68 13.94 -4.08
CA TYR A 110 11.06 13.80 -3.60
C TYR A 110 12.10 13.93 -4.71
N ASN A 111 11.64 14.21 -5.94
CA ASN A 111 12.51 14.42 -7.11
C ASN A 111 13.52 13.27 -7.23
N ILE A 112 13.04 12.05 -7.07
CA ILE A 112 13.86 10.84 -7.15
C ILE A 112 14.30 10.69 -8.59
N ASN A 113 15.42 11.34 -8.89
CA ASN A 113 16.12 11.15 -10.15
C ASN A 113 16.75 9.75 -10.13
N LYS A 114 16.60 9.09 -11.23
CA LYS A 114 17.10 7.76 -11.60
C LYS A 114 18.60 7.64 -11.47
#